data_b58c16bfc432609f0455349c0166097b
#
_entry.id   b58c16bfc432609f0455349c0166097b
#
_cell.length_a   1.000
_cell.length_b   1.000
_cell.length_c   1.000
_cell.angle_alpha   90.00
_cell.angle_beta   90.00
_cell.angle_gamma   90.00
#
_symmetry.space_group_name_H-M   'P 1'
#
loop_
_entity.id
_entity.type
_entity.pdbx_description
1 polymer ?
#
loop_
_entity_poly.entity_id
_entity_poly.type
_entity_poly.pdbx_seq_one_letter_code
_entity_poly.pdbx_strand_id
1 'polypeptide(L)'
;MVIDKALIEDIKSSTNIVDVIGEVVSLNRAGRNYLGLCPFHKEKTPSFNVIEDRQFYHCFGCGKSGDVFKFLEEYRQISFQESVKVLADRLGIAVTIDAPRQAQQQNSPNQAFYDLHEDALKFYHAVLMTTKIGETARAYLYERGMTDDLLKTFQIGLAPDEPDYLYQSVSKKYDEEVLTESGLFNLSESNRLFDTFKNRIMFPLKNEFGKTIGFSGRVWTKEDVEKGQAKYKNTRATRIFNKSYELYHLNQAKPVIQKTHEVYLMEGFMDVIAAYRAGHVNAVASMGTALTPEHVNRLRKLTKKIVLTYDGDKAGQNAIAKSLELLSDFQVDIVKIPDNMDPDEYLQKTSEEALGKLLVESRISDVEFWIGQLKPANVDNLQAEIAYVEQIAKIIAKSPSVTAQNSYISKVADLLPDFDFFQVEQAVNNERLTMRNQQTAQLSAASNGAYESSAPGFRGTVKLPSTPKITGLRRAENQLFHRMLNHPMILNDYRMREEFFFQTPELEELYHILKQDGQIDTVALSVLSQEVQTAYYQVLEEILPPETSLEEVQAIEERRNHFLREQDFRRQSKQIRESSNHGDVDAAVEALQMLIDQKRDME
;
A
#
# COMPACT_ATOMS: atom_id res chain seq x y z
N MET A 1 -23.98 -17.91 -11.88
CA MET A 1 -25.00 -18.02 -10.81
C MET A 1 -24.42 -17.33 -9.57
N VAL A 2 -25.13 -16.37 -9.03
CA VAL A 2 -24.79 -15.77 -7.72
C VAL A 2 -25.19 -16.79 -6.69
N ILE A 3 -24.29 -17.17 -5.77
CA ILE A 3 -24.68 -18.00 -4.63
C ILE A 3 -25.78 -17.22 -3.91
N ASP A 4 -26.90 -17.89 -3.61
CA ASP A 4 -28.03 -17.25 -2.95
C ASP A 4 -27.57 -16.63 -1.60
N LYS A 5 -27.93 -15.38 -1.37
CA LYS A 5 -27.58 -14.68 -0.12
C LYS A 5 -28.15 -15.42 1.10
N ALA A 6 -29.36 -15.97 0.98
CA ALA A 6 -29.96 -16.76 2.03
C ALA A 6 -29.13 -18.01 2.36
N LEU A 7 -28.59 -18.69 1.35
CA LEU A 7 -27.74 -19.85 1.52
C LEU A 7 -26.40 -19.50 2.21
N ILE A 8 -25.81 -18.33 1.89
CA ILE A 8 -24.59 -17.87 2.55
C ILE A 8 -24.84 -17.61 4.04
N GLU A 9 -25.94 -16.93 4.36
CA GLU A 9 -26.31 -16.69 5.77
C GLU A 9 -26.66 -17.98 6.53
N ASP A 10 -27.28 -18.96 5.87
CA ASP A 10 -27.53 -20.28 6.42
C ASP A 10 -26.23 -21.03 6.73
N ILE A 11 -25.27 -21.01 5.81
CA ILE A 11 -23.94 -21.61 6.01
C ILE A 11 -23.22 -20.92 7.18
N LYS A 12 -23.27 -19.57 7.22
CA LYS A 12 -22.66 -18.78 8.29
C LYS A 12 -23.24 -19.12 9.65
N SER A 13 -24.57 -19.14 9.76
CA SER A 13 -25.27 -19.39 11.01
C SER A 13 -25.11 -20.84 11.51
N SER A 14 -24.92 -21.78 10.58
CA SER A 14 -24.70 -23.19 10.85
C SER A 14 -23.23 -23.55 11.15
N THR A 15 -22.31 -22.59 11.03
CA THR A 15 -20.89 -22.80 11.23
C THR A 15 -20.42 -22.09 12.49
N ASN A 16 -19.80 -22.83 13.43
CA ASN A 16 -19.14 -22.20 14.58
C ASN A 16 -17.71 -21.81 14.21
N ILE A 17 -17.38 -20.52 14.31
CA ILE A 17 -16.04 -19.99 13.98
C ILE A 17 -14.94 -20.59 14.88
N VAL A 18 -15.26 -20.93 16.14
CA VAL A 18 -14.30 -21.53 17.07
C VAL A 18 -13.86 -22.92 16.59
N ASP A 19 -14.79 -23.70 16.03
CA ASP A 19 -14.49 -25.04 15.51
C ASP A 19 -13.62 -24.96 14.25
N VAL A 20 -13.89 -24.00 13.37
CA VAL A 20 -13.11 -23.83 12.12
C VAL A 20 -11.71 -23.32 12.42
N ILE A 21 -11.59 -22.33 13.28
CA ILE A 21 -10.28 -21.76 13.65
C ILE A 21 -9.50 -22.74 14.53
N GLY A 22 -10.19 -23.49 15.40
CA GLY A 22 -9.60 -24.48 16.29
C GLY A 22 -8.89 -25.64 15.58
N GLU A 23 -9.19 -25.89 14.29
CA GLU A 23 -8.47 -26.88 13.48
C GLU A 23 -7.00 -26.49 13.21
N VAL A 24 -6.70 -25.20 13.23
CA VAL A 24 -5.38 -24.67 12.82
C VAL A 24 -4.70 -23.81 13.89
N VAL A 25 -5.46 -23.32 14.87
CA VAL A 25 -4.98 -22.51 15.98
C VAL A 25 -5.36 -23.17 17.30
N SER A 26 -4.39 -23.41 18.19
CA SER A 26 -4.67 -23.84 19.56
C SER A 26 -5.35 -22.72 20.33
N LEU A 27 -6.67 -22.83 20.49
CA LEU A 27 -7.51 -21.84 21.18
C LEU A 27 -7.69 -22.22 22.66
N ASN A 28 -7.41 -21.30 23.57
CA ASN A 28 -7.65 -21.45 25.01
C ASN A 28 -8.78 -20.51 25.42
N ARG A 29 -9.72 -21.03 26.20
CA ARG A 29 -10.85 -20.25 26.69
C ARG A 29 -10.37 -19.16 27.66
N ALA A 30 -10.74 -17.92 27.41
CA ALA A 30 -10.41 -16.74 28.22
C ALA A 30 -11.71 -15.94 28.49
N GLY A 31 -12.40 -16.31 29.58
CA GLY A 31 -13.72 -15.76 29.89
C GLY A 31 -14.80 -16.20 28.90
N ARG A 32 -15.39 -15.26 28.16
CA ARG A 32 -16.38 -15.50 27.09
C ARG A 32 -15.75 -15.72 25.72
N ASN A 33 -14.45 -15.42 25.57
CA ASN A 33 -13.75 -15.49 24.30
C ASN A 33 -12.73 -16.64 24.31
N TYR A 34 -12.10 -16.86 23.14
CA TYR A 34 -10.99 -17.78 22.98
C TYR A 34 -9.76 -17.02 22.52
N LEU A 35 -8.60 -17.31 23.11
CA LEU A 35 -7.31 -16.71 22.77
C LEU A 35 -6.34 -17.76 22.22
N GLY A 36 -5.61 -17.41 21.18
CA GLY A 36 -4.57 -18.24 20.58
C GLY A 36 -3.43 -17.41 19.99
N LEU A 37 -2.40 -18.09 19.49
CA LEU A 37 -1.36 -17.46 18.68
C LEU A 37 -1.90 -17.18 17.29
N CYS A 38 -1.65 -15.98 16.78
CA CYS A 38 -2.18 -15.58 15.48
C CYS A 38 -1.56 -16.41 14.33
N PRO A 39 -2.37 -16.96 13.42
CA PRO A 39 -1.85 -17.70 12.28
C PRO A 39 -1.33 -16.79 11.16
N PHE A 40 -1.56 -15.48 11.24
CA PHE A 40 -1.24 -14.51 10.20
C PHE A 40 0.06 -13.73 10.46
N HIS A 41 0.60 -13.76 11.68
CA HIS A 41 1.89 -13.16 12.01
C HIS A 41 2.61 -13.95 13.11
N LYS A 42 3.92 -13.80 13.20
CA LYS A 42 4.73 -14.49 14.22
C LYS A 42 4.67 -13.75 15.55
N GLU A 43 4.19 -14.44 16.60
CA GLU A 43 4.15 -13.92 17.95
C GLU A 43 4.46 -15.01 18.99
N LYS A 44 4.83 -14.60 20.20
CA LYS A 44 5.11 -15.51 21.33
C LYS A 44 4.01 -15.47 22.40
N THR A 45 3.23 -14.41 22.44
CA THR A 45 2.12 -14.18 23.38
C THR A 45 0.82 -14.18 22.60
N PRO A 46 -0.22 -14.93 23.04
CA PRO A 46 -1.49 -14.96 22.35
C PRO A 46 -2.12 -13.57 22.24
N SER A 47 -2.38 -13.12 21.01
CA SER A 47 -3.09 -11.88 20.70
C SER A 47 -4.28 -12.08 19.76
N PHE A 48 -4.48 -13.32 19.30
CA PHE A 48 -5.58 -13.69 18.42
C PHE A 48 -6.81 -14.06 19.24
N ASN A 49 -7.82 -13.19 19.21
CA ASN A 49 -9.05 -13.31 19.99
C ASN A 49 -10.21 -13.77 19.10
N VAL A 50 -10.91 -14.83 19.49
CA VAL A 50 -12.11 -15.33 18.80
C VAL A 50 -13.31 -15.15 19.71
N ILE A 51 -14.33 -14.47 19.24
CA ILE A 51 -15.55 -14.12 19.98
C ILE A 51 -16.68 -15.01 19.47
N GLU A 52 -16.93 -16.10 20.20
CA GLU A 52 -17.92 -17.12 19.84
C GLU A 52 -19.34 -16.56 19.74
N ASP A 53 -19.77 -15.75 20.70
CA ASP A 53 -21.12 -15.19 20.78
C ASP A 53 -21.45 -14.30 19.54
N ARG A 54 -20.43 -13.75 18.89
CA ARG A 54 -20.55 -12.83 17.74
C ARG A 54 -20.02 -13.40 16.45
N GLN A 55 -19.49 -14.61 16.46
CA GLN A 55 -18.96 -15.34 15.31
C GLN A 55 -17.92 -14.56 14.49
N PHE A 56 -16.96 -13.90 15.17
CA PHE A 56 -15.83 -13.25 14.51
C PHE A 56 -14.53 -13.34 15.31
N TYR A 57 -13.40 -13.08 14.64
CA TYR A 57 -12.09 -13.00 15.27
C TYR A 57 -11.47 -11.61 15.12
N HIS A 58 -10.62 -11.24 16.06
CA HIS A 58 -9.75 -10.06 15.99
C HIS A 58 -8.39 -10.35 16.58
N CYS A 59 -7.32 -9.98 15.86
CA CYS A 59 -5.94 -10.08 16.35
C CYS A 59 -5.43 -8.73 16.81
N PHE A 60 -5.17 -8.59 18.10
CA PHE A 60 -4.62 -7.36 18.68
C PHE A 60 -3.16 -7.08 18.28
N GLY A 61 -2.44 -8.07 17.73
CA GLY A 61 -1.06 -7.93 17.28
C GLY A 61 -0.94 -7.35 15.87
N CYS A 62 -1.70 -7.87 14.89
CA CYS A 62 -1.62 -7.45 13.50
C CYS A 62 -2.87 -6.72 12.98
N GLY A 63 -3.91 -6.54 13.81
CA GLY A 63 -5.14 -5.84 13.46
C GLY A 63 -6.09 -6.60 12.52
N LYS A 64 -5.77 -7.84 12.13
CA LYS A 64 -6.65 -8.64 11.27
C LYS A 64 -7.91 -9.05 12.00
N SER A 65 -9.06 -8.89 11.34
CA SER A 65 -10.36 -9.27 11.85
C SER A 65 -11.27 -9.77 10.75
N GLY A 66 -12.28 -10.57 11.10
CA GLY A 66 -13.22 -11.09 10.13
C GLY A 66 -14.12 -12.19 10.71
N ASP A 67 -15.08 -12.61 9.89
CA ASP A 67 -15.90 -13.80 10.17
C ASP A 67 -15.21 -15.09 9.68
N VAL A 68 -15.94 -16.18 9.70
CA VAL A 68 -15.42 -17.50 9.31
C VAL A 68 -15.02 -17.57 7.84
N PHE A 69 -15.72 -16.85 6.94
CA PHE A 69 -15.37 -16.80 5.52
C PHE A 69 -14.06 -16.05 5.35
N LYS A 70 -13.96 -14.87 5.96
CA LYS A 70 -12.76 -14.05 5.90
C LYS A 70 -11.53 -14.75 6.48
N PHE A 71 -11.72 -15.52 7.54
CA PHE A 71 -10.66 -16.36 8.10
C PHE A 71 -10.13 -17.36 7.05
N LEU A 72 -11.02 -18.07 6.36
CA LEU A 72 -10.64 -19.05 5.36
C LEU A 72 -10.00 -18.42 4.13
N GLU A 73 -10.52 -17.26 3.67
CA GLU A 73 -9.92 -16.49 2.59
C GLU A 73 -8.46 -16.15 2.87
N GLU A 74 -8.20 -15.60 4.06
CA GLU A 74 -6.86 -15.15 4.45
C GLU A 74 -5.93 -16.31 4.84
N TYR A 75 -6.46 -17.34 5.51
CA TYR A 75 -5.63 -18.46 5.95
C TYR A 75 -5.27 -19.41 4.80
N ARG A 76 -6.25 -19.74 3.94
CA ARG A 76 -6.06 -20.65 2.80
C ARG A 76 -5.71 -19.93 1.50
N GLN A 77 -5.72 -18.60 1.47
CA GLN A 77 -5.50 -17.78 0.27
C GLN A 77 -6.48 -18.15 -0.87
N ILE A 78 -7.75 -18.30 -0.53
CA ILE A 78 -8.84 -18.66 -1.43
C ILE A 78 -9.82 -17.48 -1.59
N SER A 79 -10.63 -17.50 -2.65
CA SER A 79 -11.68 -16.52 -2.87
C SER A 79 -12.86 -16.70 -1.89
N PHE A 80 -13.70 -15.67 -1.75
CA PHE A 80 -14.94 -15.74 -0.97
C PHE A 80 -15.84 -16.91 -1.41
N GLN A 81 -16.01 -17.11 -2.74
CA GLN A 81 -16.82 -18.20 -3.27
C GLN A 81 -16.23 -19.57 -2.89
N GLU A 82 -14.92 -19.73 -2.91
CA GLU A 82 -14.25 -20.95 -2.49
C GLU A 82 -14.38 -21.16 -0.97
N SER A 83 -14.35 -20.09 -0.16
CA SER A 83 -14.56 -20.20 1.29
C SER A 83 -16.00 -20.65 1.62
N VAL A 84 -16.99 -20.13 0.88
CA VAL A 84 -18.39 -20.60 0.98
C VAL A 84 -18.50 -22.08 0.63
N LYS A 85 -17.83 -22.53 -0.44
CA LYS A 85 -17.82 -23.95 -0.82
C LYS A 85 -17.19 -24.85 0.24
N VAL A 86 -16.05 -24.46 0.80
CA VAL A 86 -15.37 -25.21 1.86
C VAL A 86 -16.29 -25.42 3.05
N LEU A 87 -17.03 -24.39 3.46
CA LEU A 87 -17.96 -24.50 4.59
C LEU A 87 -19.23 -25.28 4.21
N ALA A 88 -19.75 -25.11 3.01
CA ALA A 88 -20.87 -25.88 2.50
C ALA A 88 -20.56 -27.38 2.44
N ASP A 89 -19.41 -27.76 1.90
CA ASP A 89 -18.92 -29.14 1.84
C ASP A 89 -18.79 -29.74 3.27
N ARG A 90 -18.32 -28.96 4.24
CA ARG A 90 -18.24 -29.34 5.65
C ARG A 90 -19.62 -29.64 6.28
N LEU A 91 -20.63 -28.85 5.90
CA LEU A 91 -22.01 -29.01 6.37
C LEU A 91 -22.81 -30.05 5.57
N GLY A 92 -22.21 -30.65 4.52
CA GLY A 92 -22.89 -31.57 3.62
C GLY A 92 -23.89 -30.88 2.68
N ILE A 93 -23.78 -29.56 2.50
CA ILE A 93 -24.62 -28.76 1.63
C ILE A 93 -24.01 -28.76 0.22
N ALA A 94 -24.75 -29.28 -0.77
CA ALA A 94 -24.28 -29.29 -2.14
C ALA A 94 -24.37 -27.88 -2.75
N VAL A 95 -23.22 -27.20 -2.86
CA VAL A 95 -23.09 -25.93 -3.59
C VAL A 95 -22.35 -26.19 -4.89
N THR A 96 -23.04 -26.09 -6.03
CA THR A 96 -22.41 -26.11 -7.36
C THR A 96 -21.83 -24.73 -7.63
N ILE A 97 -20.51 -24.61 -7.49
CA ILE A 97 -19.79 -23.47 -8.06
C ILE A 97 -19.46 -23.88 -9.48
N ASP A 98 -20.17 -23.35 -10.45
CA ASP A 98 -19.73 -23.44 -11.84
C ASP A 98 -18.34 -22.80 -11.93
N ALA A 99 -17.39 -23.50 -12.56
CA ALA A 99 -16.08 -22.95 -12.88
C ALA A 99 -16.27 -21.56 -13.51
N PRO A 100 -15.38 -20.59 -13.23
CA PRO A 100 -15.63 -19.19 -13.55
C PRO A 100 -15.91 -19.01 -15.03
N ARG A 101 -17.17 -19.10 -15.43
CA ARG A 101 -17.63 -18.55 -16.71
C ARG A 101 -17.67 -17.04 -16.53
N GLN A 102 -17.08 -16.36 -17.48
CA GLN A 102 -16.96 -14.91 -17.70
C GLN A 102 -18.23 -14.04 -17.47
N ALA A 103 -19.26 -14.52 -16.78
CA ALA A 103 -20.58 -13.89 -16.68
C ALA A 103 -20.83 -12.98 -15.47
N GLN A 104 -19.90 -12.83 -14.51
CA GLN A 104 -20.09 -11.95 -13.35
C GLN A 104 -19.32 -10.62 -13.40
N GLN A 105 -18.71 -10.30 -14.52
CA GLN A 105 -18.00 -9.03 -14.71
C GLN A 105 -18.90 -7.88 -15.23
N GLN A 106 -20.20 -8.11 -15.45
CA GLN A 106 -21.07 -7.14 -16.15
C GLN A 106 -21.61 -5.99 -15.30
N ASN A 107 -21.35 -5.95 -13.98
CA ASN A 107 -21.91 -4.91 -13.10
C ASN A 107 -20.87 -3.93 -12.52
N SER A 108 -19.62 -3.98 -12.95
CA SER A 108 -18.64 -2.94 -12.55
C SER A 108 -18.83 -1.70 -13.44
N PRO A 109 -19.00 -0.49 -12.89
CA PRO A 109 -19.05 0.75 -13.67
C PRO A 109 -17.87 0.93 -14.63
N ASN A 110 -16.75 0.26 -14.36
CA ASN A 110 -15.52 0.35 -15.12
C ASN A 110 -15.31 -0.84 -16.08
N GLN A 111 -16.25 -1.78 -16.19
CA GLN A 111 -16.05 -3.00 -16.99
C GLN A 111 -15.76 -2.69 -18.46
N ALA A 112 -16.48 -1.75 -19.06
CA ALA A 112 -16.26 -1.33 -20.45
C ALA A 112 -14.82 -0.79 -20.68
N PHE A 113 -14.25 -0.11 -19.68
CA PHE A 113 -12.86 0.36 -19.75
C PHE A 113 -11.87 -0.81 -19.70
N TYR A 114 -12.09 -1.81 -18.85
CA TYR A 114 -11.24 -3.01 -18.82
C TYR A 114 -11.30 -3.81 -20.11
N ASP A 115 -12.51 -3.99 -20.66
CA ASP A 115 -12.72 -4.71 -21.92
C ASP A 115 -12.04 -3.99 -23.10
N LEU A 116 -12.15 -2.66 -23.16
CA LEU A 116 -11.46 -1.85 -24.15
C LEU A 116 -9.94 -1.98 -24.06
N HIS A 117 -9.38 -1.93 -22.86
CA HIS A 117 -7.93 -2.08 -22.68
C HIS A 117 -7.45 -3.49 -23.00
N GLU A 118 -8.26 -4.51 -22.74
CA GLU A 118 -7.94 -5.89 -23.10
C GLU A 118 -8.01 -6.11 -24.63
N ASP A 119 -8.95 -5.47 -25.32
CA ASP A 119 -9.01 -5.49 -26.78
C ASP A 119 -7.82 -4.72 -27.39
N ALA A 120 -7.44 -3.58 -26.81
CA ALA A 120 -6.23 -2.86 -27.21
C ALA A 120 -4.96 -3.68 -26.99
N LEU A 121 -4.87 -4.43 -25.89
CA LEU A 121 -3.76 -5.34 -25.62
C LEU A 121 -3.65 -6.41 -26.71
N LYS A 122 -4.77 -7.08 -27.03
CA LYS A 122 -4.81 -8.09 -28.10
C LYS A 122 -4.43 -7.51 -29.46
N PHE A 123 -4.93 -6.30 -29.75
CA PHE A 123 -4.60 -5.59 -30.98
C PHE A 123 -3.10 -5.32 -31.09
N TYR A 124 -2.50 -4.64 -30.12
CA TYR A 124 -1.07 -4.31 -30.15
C TYR A 124 -0.18 -5.56 -30.17
N HIS A 125 -0.53 -6.59 -29.40
CA HIS A 125 0.20 -7.86 -29.41
C HIS A 125 0.09 -8.57 -30.75
N ALA A 126 -1.10 -8.61 -31.36
CA ALA A 126 -1.30 -9.18 -32.68
C ALA A 126 -0.51 -8.41 -33.75
N VAL A 127 -0.52 -7.06 -33.71
CA VAL A 127 0.28 -6.24 -34.63
C VAL A 127 1.75 -6.62 -34.53
N LEU A 128 2.30 -6.73 -33.33
CA LEU A 128 3.70 -7.13 -33.15
C LEU A 128 3.96 -8.54 -33.69
N MET A 129 3.12 -9.50 -33.36
CA MET A 129 3.43 -10.93 -33.56
C MET A 129 3.08 -11.44 -34.97
N THR A 130 2.08 -10.85 -35.64
CA THR A 130 1.53 -11.45 -36.87
C THR A 130 1.65 -10.59 -38.12
N THR A 131 2.01 -9.29 -37.99
CA THR A 131 2.07 -8.40 -39.16
C THR A 131 3.47 -8.22 -39.69
N LYS A 132 3.56 -7.80 -40.95
CA LYS A 132 4.83 -7.46 -41.60
C LYS A 132 5.53 -6.24 -40.95
N ILE A 133 4.74 -5.27 -40.47
CA ILE A 133 5.29 -4.12 -39.70
C ILE A 133 5.91 -4.62 -38.39
N GLY A 134 5.27 -5.60 -37.75
CA GLY A 134 5.79 -6.22 -36.52
C GLY A 134 7.12 -6.97 -36.68
N GLU A 135 7.48 -7.44 -37.88
CA GLU A 135 8.75 -8.15 -38.12
C GLU A 135 9.97 -7.28 -37.78
N THR A 136 9.97 -6.02 -38.21
CA THR A 136 11.08 -5.08 -37.93
C THR A 136 11.16 -4.76 -36.44
N ALA A 137 10.02 -4.56 -35.79
CA ALA A 137 9.96 -4.29 -34.36
C ALA A 137 10.38 -5.53 -33.53
N ARG A 138 10.00 -6.76 -33.97
CA ARG A 138 10.48 -8.00 -33.35
C ARG A 138 11.99 -8.17 -33.51
N ALA A 139 12.55 -7.89 -34.69
CA ALA A 139 13.99 -7.93 -34.92
C ALA A 139 14.74 -7.03 -33.93
N TYR A 140 14.28 -5.79 -33.76
CA TYR A 140 14.81 -4.88 -32.74
C TYR A 140 14.72 -5.45 -31.32
N LEU A 141 13.58 -6.09 -30.95
CA LEU A 141 13.41 -6.69 -29.63
C LEU A 141 14.30 -7.91 -29.45
N TYR A 142 14.49 -8.75 -30.47
CA TYR A 142 15.40 -9.90 -30.43
C TYR A 142 16.88 -9.47 -30.27
N GLU A 143 17.30 -8.39 -30.94
CA GLU A 143 18.63 -7.79 -30.72
C GLU A 143 18.85 -7.36 -29.27
N ARG A 144 17.77 -7.01 -28.56
CA ARG A 144 17.79 -6.71 -27.13
C ARG A 144 17.61 -7.94 -26.22
N GLY A 145 17.70 -9.15 -26.80
CA GLY A 145 17.61 -10.40 -26.05
C GLY A 145 16.20 -10.78 -25.60
N MET A 146 15.15 -10.17 -26.18
CA MET A 146 13.77 -10.62 -25.96
C MET A 146 13.53 -11.89 -26.80
N THR A 147 12.88 -12.87 -26.21
CA THR A 147 12.44 -14.10 -26.91
C THR A 147 10.94 -14.06 -27.15
N ASP A 148 10.42 -14.91 -28.02
CA ASP A 148 8.96 -15.04 -28.22
C ASP A 148 8.22 -15.36 -26.93
N ASP A 149 8.83 -16.17 -26.05
CA ASP A 149 8.23 -16.51 -24.76
C ASP A 149 8.17 -15.29 -23.83
N LEU A 150 9.19 -14.43 -23.84
CA LEU A 150 9.17 -13.17 -23.10
C LEU A 150 8.13 -12.20 -23.68
N LEU A 151 8.06 -12.08 -25.03
CA LEU A 151 7.05 -11.24 -25.68
C LEU A 151 5.63 -11.69 -25.32
N LYS A 152 5.38 -12.98 -25.23
CA LYS A 152 4.09 -13.55 -24.81
C LYS A 152 3.85 -13.37 -23.30
N THR A 153 4.85 -13.64 -22.46
CA THR A 153 4.73 -13.55 -20.99
C THR A 153 4.40 -12.13 -20.56
N PHE A 154 5.11 -11.15 -21.12
CA PHE A 154 4.88 -9.73 -20.83
C PHE A 154 3.84 -9.09 -21.74
N GLN A 155 3.27 -9.84 -22.69
CA GLN A 155 2.25 -9.40 -23.65
C GLN A 155 2.66 -8.10 -24.36
N ILE A 156 3.92 -8.00 -24.75
CA ILE A 156 4.46 -6.84 -25.43
C ILE A 156 3.80 -6.72 -26.80
N GLY A 157 3.52 -5.50 -27.23
CA GLY A 157 2.84 -5.18 -28.48
C GLY A 157 3.54 -4.10 -29.28
N LEU A 158 2.94 -3.73 -30.40
CA LEU A 158 3.37 -2.64 -31.27
C LEU A 158 2.16 -1.74 -31.60
N ALA A 159 2.26 -0.46 -31.30
CA ALA A 159 1.38 0.56 -31.87
C ALA A 159 1.91 0.93 -33.25
N PRO A 160 1.10 0.77 -34.32
CA PRO A 160 1.49 1.15 -35.67
C PRO A 160 1.68 2.67 -35.83
N ASP A 161 2.27 3.12 -36.92
CA ASP A 161 2.49 4.55 -37.16
C ASP A 161 1.23 5.29 -37.63
N GLU A 162 0.24 4.58 -38.14
CA GLU A 162 -1.03 5.16 -38.55
C GLU A 162 -1.80 5.72 -37.34
N PRO A 163 -2.47 6.87 -37.53
CA PRO A 163 -3.01 7.64 -36.41
C PRO A 163 -4.30 7.09 -35.80
N ASP A 164 -4.95 6.08 -36.39
CA ASP A 164 -6.31 5.66 -36.02
C ASP A 164 -6.59 4.16 -36.16
N TYR A 165 -5.55 3.32 -36.26
CA TYR A 165 -5.74 1.87 -36.45
C TYR A 165 -6.40 1.19 -35.25
N LEU A 166 -6.02 1.51 -34.02
CA LEU A 166 -6.70 1.01 -32.84
C LEU A 166 -8.14 1.54 -32.82
N TYR A 167 -8.33 2.86 -33.05
CA TYR A 167 -9.65 3.46 -33.07
C TYR A 167 -10.58 2.77 -34.06
N GLN A 168 -10.14 2.52 -35.30
CA GLN A 168 -10.94 1.82 -36.29
C GLN A 168 -11.34 0.39 -35.86
N SER A 169 -10.46 -0.29 -35.11
CA SER A 169 -10.71 -1.65 -34.65
C SER A 169 -11.73 -1.75 -33.53
N VAL A 170 -11.89 -0.69 -32.69
CA VAL A 170 -12.72 -0.74 -31.48
C VAL A 170 -13.91 0.23 -31.49
N SER A 171 -13.92 1.26 -32.36
CA SER A 171 -14.92 2.34 -32.34
C SER A 171 -16.38 1.90 -32.47
N LYS A 172 -16.64 0.77 -33.12
CA LYS A 172 -17.99 0.20 -33.26
C LYS A 172 -18.46 -0.62 -32.06
N LYS A 173 -17.56 -0.89 -31.12
CA LYS A 173 -17.78 -1.82 -30.01
C LYS A 173 -18.00 -1.10 -28.67
N TYR A 174 -17.53 0.14 -28.57
CA TYR A 174 -17.56 0.91 -27.33
C TYR A 174 -18.19 2.28 -27.53
N ASP A 175 -18.86 2.79 -26.49
CA ASP A 175 -19.45 4.11 -26.47
C ASP A 175 -18.38 5.22 -26.52
N GLU A 176 -18.74 6.38 -27.08
CA GLU A 176 -17.84 7.51 -27.28
C GLU A 176 -17.25 8.03 -25.95
N GLU A 177 -18.03 8.00 -24.85
CA GLU A 177 -17.57 8.35 -23.51
C GLU A 177 -16.43 7.43 -23.06
N VAL A 178 -16.59 6.11 -23.21
CA VAL A 178 -15.58 5.10 -22.85
C VAL A 178 -14.30 5.30 -23.66
N LEU A 179 -14.44 5.53 -24.98
CA LEU A 179 -13.29 5.80 -25.86
C LEU A 179 -12.54 7.07 -25.42
N THR A 180 -13.25 8.15 -25.18
CA THR A 180 -12.67 9.46 -24.82
C THR A 180 -11.96 9.43 -23.46
N GLU A 181 -12.55 8.77 -22.46
CA GLU A 181 -12.00 8.73 -21.10
C GLU A 181 -10.93 7.65 -20.88
N SER A 182 -10.81 6.68 -21.82
CA SER A 182 -9.88 5.54 -21.68
C SER A 182 -8.38 5.92 -21.59
N GLY A 183 -7.99 7.09 -22.12
CA GLY A 183 -6.58 7.48 -22.28
C GLY A 183 -5.87 6.81 -23.46
N LEU A 184 -6.57 5.96 -24.22
CA LEU A 184 -6.07 5.32 -25.44
C LEU A 184 -6.19 6.24 -26.67
N PHE A 185 -7.03 7.25 -26.59
CA PHE A 185 -7.33 8.18 -27.68
C PHE A 185 -7.17 9.63 -27.22
N ASN A 186 -6.87 10.49 -28.18
CA ASN A 186 -6.88 11.94 -28.04
C ASN A 186 -7.88 12.56 -29.00
N LEU A 187 -8.37 13.76 -28.67
CA LEU A 187 -9.23 14.56 -29.54
C LEU A 187 -8.37 15.51 -30.38
N SER A 188 -8.64 15.54 -31.69
CA SER A 188 -8.09 16.56 -32.59
C SER A 188 -8.87 17.88 -32.48
N GLU A 189 -8.35 18.97 -33.04
CA GLU A 189 -9.05 20.25 -33.14
C GLU A 189 -10.40 20.13 -33.89
N SER A 190 -10.52 19.15 -34.79
CA SER A 190 -11.75 18.84 -35.52
C SER A 190 -12.69 17.88 -34.78
N ASN A 191 -12.48 17.67 -33.48
CA ASN A 191 -13.25 16.77 -32.60
C ASN A 191 -13.29 15.30 -33.07
N ARG A 192 -12.21 14.83 -33.71
CA ARG A 192 -12.05 13.42 -34.09
C ARG A 192 -11.08 12.73 -33.14
N LEU A 193 -11.43 11.52 -32.73
CA LEU A 193 -10.56 10.68 -31.93
C LEU A 193 -9.44 10.07 -32.79
N PHE A 194 -8.22 10.07 -32.25
CA PHE A 194 -7.06 9.42 -32.84
C PHE A 194 -6.23 8.72 -31.76
N ASP A 195 -5.41 7.75 -32.15
CA ASP A 195 -4.65 6.90 -31.23
C ASP A 195 -3.59 7.71 -30.46
N THR A 196 -3.53 7.50 -29.14
CA THR A 196 -2.53 8.16 -28.27
C THR A 196 -1.12 7.67 -28.55
N PHE A 197 -0.97 6.41 -28.95
CA PHE A 197 0.32 5.77 -29.19
C PHE A 197 0.52 5.53 -30.68
N LYS A 198 1.67 5.96 -31.19
CA LYS A 198 2.08 5.78 -32.58
C LYS A 198 3.53 5.36 -32.64
N ASN A 199 3.84 4.40 -33.49
CA ASN A 199 5.17 3.84 -33.72
C ASN A 199 5.96 3.55 -32.44
N ARG A 200 5.31 2.80 -31.48
CA ARG A 200 5.90 2.51 -30.18
C ARG A 200 5.77 1.03 -29.81
N ILE A 201 6.81 0.49 -29.20
CA ILE A 201 6.72 -0.79 -28.48
C ILE A 201 5.84 -0.58 -27.25
N MET A 202 4.79 -1.40 -27.11
CA MET A 202 3.76 -1.26 -26.10
C MET A 202 3.94 -2.24 -24.96
N PHE A 203 4.05 -1.71 -23.74
CA PHE A 203 4.09 -2.46 -22.49
C PHE A 203 2.75 -2.31 -21.79
N PRO A 204 1.98 -3.40 -21.57
CA PRO A 204 0.71 -3.31 -20.86
C PRO A 204 0.94 -3.07 -19.37
N LEU A 205 0.15 -2.15 -18.81
CA LEU A 205 0.09 -1.88 -17.39
C LEU A 205 -1.09 -2.64 -16.81
N LYS A 206 -0.84 -3.45 -15.78
CA LYS A 206 -1.86 -4.29 -15.17
C LYS A 206 -2.01 -3.96 -13.69
N ASN A 207 -3.25 -4.01 -13.20
CA ASN A 207 -3.51 -3.94 -11.77
C ASN A 207 -3.14 -5.26 -11.08
N GLU A 208 -3.24 -5.32 -9.75
CA GLU A 208 -2.91 -6.51 -8.96
C GLU A 208 -3.75 -7.76 -9.29
N PHE A 209 -4.90 -7.59 -9.96
CA PHE A 209 -5.77 -8.68 -10.43
C PHE A 209 -5.45 -9.12 -11.86
N GLY A 210 -4.43 -8.57 -12.49
CA GLY A 210 -4.00 -8.89 -13.84
C GLY A 210 -4.83 -8.25 -14.96
N LYS A 211 -5.79 -7.36 -14.65
CA LYS A 211 -6.57 -6.63 -15.65
C LYS A 211 -5.73 -5.51 -16.26
N THR A 212 -5.77 -5.36 -17.58
CA THR A 212 -5.07 -4.28 -18.28
C THR A 212 -5.76 -2.95 -17.99
N ILE A 213 -5.00 -1.96 -17.53
CA ILE A 213 -5.50 -0.64 -17.08
C ILE A 213 -4.88 0.53 -17.82
N GLY A 214 -3.87 0.28 -18.64
CA GLY A 214 -3.16 1.27 -19.42
C GLY A 214 -1.99 0.66 -20.17
N PHE A 215 -1.20 1.53 -20.78
CA PHE A 215 -0.01 1.14 -21.54
C PHE A 215 1.11 2.16 -21.35
N SER A 216 2.34 1.66 -21.54
CA SER A 216 3.51 2.50 -21.76
C SER A 216 4.07 2.22 -23.13
N GLY A 217 4.26 3.25 -23.94
CA GLY A 217 4.81 3.15 -25.28
C GLY A 217 6.26 3.64 -25.32
N ARG A 218 7.22 2.76 -25.68
CA ARG A 218 8.64 3.07 -25.84
C ARG A 218 8.98 3.35 -27.29
N VAL A 219 9.73 4.43 -27.53
CA VAL A 219 10.34 4.70 -28.85
C VAL A 219 11.38 3.63 -29.16
N TRP A 220 11.41 3.13 -30.41
CA TRP A 220 12.30 2.07 -30.84
C TRP A 220 13.06 2.36 -32.13
N THR A 221 12.63 3.36 -32.93
CA THR A 221 13.32 3.76 -34.16
C THR A 221 14.32 4.87 -33.87
N LYS A 222 15.46 4.88 -34.60
CA LYS A 222 16.46 5.95 -34.50
C LYS A 222 15.88 7.30 -34.92
N GLU A 223 15.03 7.29 -35.92
CA GLU A 223 14.39 8.50 -36.48
C GLU A 223 13.52 9.21 -35.42
N ASP A 224 12.74 8.48 -34.64
CA ASP A 224 11.90 9.08 -33.59
C ASP A 224 12.72 9.58 -32.40
N VAL A 225 13.85 8.93 -32.10
CA VAL A 225 14.81 9.41 -31.09
C VAL A 225 15.45 10.72 -31.56
N GLU A 226 15.88 10.80 -32.83
CA GLU A 226 16.48 12.01 -33.44
C GLU A 226 15.48 13.19 -33.52
N LYS A 227 14.18 12.88 -33.69
CA LYS A 227 13.09 13.86 -33.60
C LYS A 227 12.80 14.36 -32.19
N GLY A 228 13.55 13.91 -31.19
CA GLY A 228 13.41 14.32 -29.80
C GLY A 228 12.13 13.80 -29.11
N GLN A 229 11.54 12.70 -29.59
CA GLN A 229 10.40 12.09 -28.92
C GLN A 229 10.79 11.51 -27.56
N ALA A 230 9.91 11.67 -26.57
CA ALA A 230 10.13 11.09 -25.24
C ALA A 230 10.35 9.57 -25.32
N LYS A 231 11.41 9.06 -24.68
CA LYS A 231 11.79 7.64 -24.64
C LYS A 231 10.60 6.75 -24.26
N TYR A 232 9.84 7.16 -23.25
CA TYR A 232 8.60 6.52 -22.81
C TYR A 232 7.43 7.50 -22.77
N LYS A 233 6.26 7.02 -23.17
CA LYS A 233 4.97 7.72 -23.05
C LYS A 233 3.99 6.79 -22.35
N ASN A 234 3.46 7.20 -21.21
CA ASN A 234 2.47 6.41 -20.45
C ASN A 234 1.05 6.91 -20.73
N THR A 235 0.06 6.03 -20.60
CA THR A 235 -1.35 6.40 -20.50
C THR A 235 -1.52 7.48 -19.42
N ARG A 236 -2.31 8.51 -19.70
CA ARG A 236 -2.69 9.51 -18.71
C ARG A 236 -3.49 8.87 -17.56
N ALA A 237 -3.63 9.55 -16.43
CA ALA A 237 -4.51 9.09 -15.36
C ALA A 237 -5.96 8.97 -15.87
N THR A 238 -6.63 7.87 -15.50
CA THR A 238 -8.00 7.54 -15.90
C THR A 238 -8.77 7.01 -14.69
N ARG A 239 -10.03 6.67 -14.85
CA ARG A 239 -10.85 6.01 -13.79
C ARG A 239 -10.24 4.68 -13.31
N ILE A 240 -9.49 3.98 -14.16
CA ILE A 240 -8.92 2.66 -13.87
C ILE A 240 -7.39 2.67 -13.72
N PHE A 241 -6.72 3.78 -13.99
CA PHE A 241 -5.26 3.88 -13.94
C PHE A 241 -4.79 5.11 -13.17
N ASN A 242 -4.05 4.88 -12.11
CA ASN A 242 -3.33 5.90 -11.35
C ASN A 242 -1.86 5.50 -11.21
N LYS A 243 -0.98 6.24 -11.87
CA LYS A 243 0.47 5.98 -11.89
C LYS A 243 1.12 6.05 -10.50
N SER A 244 0.59 6.87 -9.59
CA SER A 244 1.11 6.99 -8.23
C SER A 244 0.74 5.79 -7.35
N TYR A 245 -0.17 4.94 -7.79
CA TYR A 245 -0.66 3.78 -7.06
C TYR A 245 -0.17 2.46 -7.65
N GLU A 246 -0.01 2.37 -8.98
CA GLU A 246 0.28 1.12 -9.66
C GLU A 246 1.77 0.86 -9.80
N LEU A 247 2.17 -0.39 -9.56
CA LEU A 247 3.52 -0.90 -9.78
C LEU A 247 3.51 -1.89 -10.95
N TYR A 248 4.42 -1.69 -11.90
CA TYR A 248 4.58 -2.61 -13.03
C TYR A 248 4.93 -4.01 -12.56
N HIS A 249 4.33 -5.02 -13.18
CA HIS A 249 4.54 -6.45 -12.93
C HIS A 249 4.05 -6.96 -11.57
N LEU A 250 3.45 -6.13 -10.72
CA LEU A 250 3.04 -6.53 -9.37
C LEU A 250 2.10 -7.74 -9.35
N ASN A 251 1.21 -7.86 -10.32
CA ASN A 251 0.25 -8.97 -10.42
C ASN A 251 0.94 -10.34 -10.51
N GLN A 252 2.06 -10.44 -11.25
CA GLN A 252 2.84 -11.68 -11.39
C GLN A 252 3.86 -11.84 -10.26
N ALA A 253 4.44 -10.74 -9.78
CA ALA A 253 5.41 -10.74 -8.69
C ALA A 253 4.79 -11.08 -7.33
N LYS A 254 3.53 -10.71 -7.08
CA LYS A 254 2.84 -10.84 -5.78
C LYS A 254 2.93 -12.24 -5.15
N PRO A 255 2.64 -13.35 -5.84
CA PRO A 255 2.75 -14.69 -5.24
C PRO A 255 4.20 -15.05 -4.85
N VAL A 256 5.18 -14.58 -5.64
CA VAL A 256 6.59 -14.84 -5.37
C VAL A 256 7.08 -13.98 -4.21
N ILE A 257 6.69 -12.69 -4.14
CA ILE A 257 6.97 -11.80 -3.02
C ILE A 257 6.45 -12.39 -1.71
N GLN A 258 5.22 -12.90 -1.70
CA GLN A 258 4.61 -13.53 -0.52
C GLN A 258 5.37 -14.78 -0.07
N LYS A 259 5.91 -15.55 -1.02
CA LYS A 259 6.70 -16.75 -0.73
C LYS A 259 8.12 -16.45 -0.26
N THR A 260 8.78 -15.49 -0.90
CA THR A 260 10.18 -15.11 -0.60
C THR A 260 10.29 -14.07 0.50
N HIS A 261 9.20 -13.38 0.83
CA HIS A 261 9.14 -12.24 1.73
C HIS A 261 10.10 -11.10 1.33
N GLU A 262 10.35 -10.95 0.02
CA GLU A 262 11.29 -9.98 -0.54
C GLU A 262 10.78 -9.47 -1.89
N VAL A 263 11.00 -8.19 -2.18
CA VAL A 263 10.70 -7.56 -3.47
C VAL A 263 11.90 -6.76 -3.97
N TYR A 264 12.22 -6.89 -5.27
CA TYR A 264 13.14 -6.00 -5.96
C TYR A 264 12.36 -4.82 -6.54
N LEU A 265 12.75 -3.62 -6.17
CA LEU A 265 12.14 -2.38 -6.65
C LEU A 265 13.09 -1.70 -7.63
N MET A 266 12.61 -1.51 -8.85
CA MET A 266 13.35 -0.99 -10.01
C MET A 266 12.68 0.28 -10.56
N GLU A 267 13.34 0.96 -11.50
CA GLU A 267 12.81 2.17 -12.11
C GLU A 267 11.94 1.89 -13.34
N GLY A 268 12.39 1.00 -14.22
CA GLY A 268 11.83 0.82 -15.55
C GLY A 268 11.30 -0.58 -15.86
N PHE A 269 10.62 -0.64 -17.00
CA PHE A 269 10.03 -1.89 -17.51
C PHE A 269 11.09 -2.90 -17.94
N MET A 270 12.15 -2.41 -18.59
CA MET A 270 13.21 -3.28 -19.10
C MET A 270 14.03 -3.89 -17.97
N ASP A 271 14.21 -3.14 -16.87
CA ASP A 271 14.92 -3.61 -15.68
C ASP A 271 14.20 -4.78 -15.02
N VAL A 272 12.85 -4.67 -14.92
CA VAL A 272 12.01 -5.78 -14.42
C VAL A 272 12.12 -7.00 -15.33
N ILE A 273 12.12 -6.81 -16.65
CA ILE A 273 12.29 -7.92 -17.60
C ILE A 273 13.69 -8.52 -17.49
N ALA A 274 14.72 -7.69 -17.32
CA ALA A 274 16.10 -8.15 -17.10
C ALA A 274 16.21 -8.97 -15.80
N ALA A 275 15.62 -8.50 -14.71
CA ALA A 275 15.56 -9.26 -13.45
C ALA A 275 14.78 -10.57 -13.59
N TYR A 276 13.64 -10.56 -14.30
CA TYR A 276 12.87 -11.77 -14.60
C TYR A 276 13.71 -12.80 -15.36
N ARG A 277 14.46 -12.38 -16.38
CA ARG A 277 15.40 -13.23 -17.14
C ARG A 277 16.49 -13.82 -16.26
N ALA A 278 16.98 -13.04 -15.30
CA ALA A 278 17.96 -13.48 -14.29
C ALA A 278 17.35 -14.35 -13.17
N GLY A 279 16.07 -14.74 -13.25
CA GLY A 279 15.39 -15.62 -12.30
C GLY A 279 14.68 -14.90 -11.15
N HIS A 280 14.64 -13.56 -11.13
CA HIS A 280 14.02 -12.75 -10.07
C HIS A 280 12.61 -12.26 -10.48
N VAL A 281 11.63 -13.17 -10.39
CA VAL A 281 10.22 -12.90 -10.75
C VAL A 281 9.55 -11.91 -9.80
N ASN A 282 10.07 -11.74 -8.59
CA ASN A 282 9.60 -10.80 -7.56
C ASN A 282 10.08 -9.36 -7.78
N ALA A 283 10.41 -8.98 -9.02
CA ALA A 283 10.77 -7.61 -9.39
C ALA A 283 9.55 -6.79 -9.82
N VAL A 284 9.50 -5.54 -9.41
CA VAL A 284 8.47 -4.54 -9.75
C VAL A 284 9.10 -3.19 -10.06
N ALA A 285 8.40 -2.31 -10.80
CA ALA A 285 8.92 -0.96 -11.10
C ALA A 285 7.88 0.14 -10.86
N SER A 286 8.38 1.34 -10.53
CA SER A 286 7.59 2.57 -10.35
C SER A 286 7.25 3.32 -11.65
N MET A 287 7.74 2.83 -12.80
CA MET A 287 7.39 3.30 -14.15
C MET A 287 7.78 4.76 -14.45
N GLY A 288 8.97 5.20 -14.01
CA GLY A 288 9.47 6.57 -14.25
C GLY A 288 8.75 7.64 -13.43
N THR A 289 8.25 7.28 -12.24
CA THR A 289 7.89 8.18 -11.15
C THR A 289 8.75 7.88 -9.94
N ALA A 290 8.97 8.87 -9.09
CA ALA A 290 9.51 8.62 -7.77
C ALA A 290 8.59 7.64 -6.99
N LEU A 291 9.16 6.89 -6.05
CA LEU A 291 8.38 6.06 -5.13
C LEU A 291 7.40 6.94 -4.35
N THR A 292 6.15 6.50 -4.25
CA THR A 292 5.08 7.23 -3.57
C THR A 292 4.67 6.55 -2.26
N PRO A 293 4.03 7.27 -1.32
CA PRO A 293 3.47 6.65 -0.12
C PRO A 293 2.46 5.54 -0.43
N GLU A 294 1.70 5.66 -1.52
CA GLU A 294 0.73 4.66 -1.97
C GLU A 294 1.43 3.36 -2.43
N HIS A 295 2.52 3.49 -3.21
CA HIS A 295 3.37 2.35 -3.57
C HIS A 295 3.91 1.65 -2.32
N VAL A 296 4.44 2.42 -1.35
CA VAL A 296 4.97 1.91 -0.08
C VAL A 296 3.88 1.18 0.70
N ASN A 297 2.67 1.73 0.81
CA ASN A 297 1.55 1.10 1.50
C ASN A 297 1.14 -0.23 0.85
N ARG A 298 1.19 -0.33 -0.48
CA ARG A 298 0.93 -1.61 -1.17
C ARG A 298 2.00 -2.64 -0.87
N LEU A 299 3.28 -2.26 -0.97
CA LEU A 299 4.40 -3.17 -0.68
C LEU A 299 4.41 -3.61 0.78
N ARG A 300 4.04 -2.73 1.72
CA ARG A 300 3.96 -3.03 3.17
C ARG A 300 3.01 -4.19 3.48
N LYS A 301 1.93 -4.35 2.69
CA LYS A 301 0.98 -5.47 2.81
C LYS A 301 1.55 -6.81 2.33
N LEU A 302 2.61 -6.79 1.52
CA LEU A 302 3.17 -7.98 0.89
C LEU A 302 4.47 -8.45 1.54
N THR A 303 5.33 -7.52 1.95
CA THR A 303 6.66 -7.84 2.50
C THR A 303 7.15 -6.75 3.46
N LYS A 304 8.15 -7.08 4.25
CA LYS A 304 8.93 -6.13 5.06
C LYS A 304 10.35 -5.94 4.53
N LYS A 305 10.72 -6.63 3.46
CA LYS A 305 12.07 -6.56 2.88
C LYS A 305 12.00 -6.07 1.43
N ILE A 306 12.72 -4.99 1.16
CA ILE A 306 12.85 -4.38 -0.18
C ILE A 306 14.31 -4.37 -0.60
N VAL A 307 14.57 -4.74 -1.85
CA VAL A 307 15.87 -4.60 -2.49
C VAL A 307 15.75 -3.49 -3.53
N LEU A 308 16.33 -2.34 -3.25
CA LEU A 308 16.39 -1.22 -4.20
C LEU A 308 17.44 -1.52 -5.26
N THR A 309 17.02 -1.56 -6.52
CA THR A 309 17.89 -1.84 -7.66
C THR A 309 17.61 -0.81 -8.74
N TYR A 310 18.00 0.43 -8.46
CA TYR A 310 17.84 1.56 -9.36
C TYR A 310 19.09 1.75 -10.21
N ASP A 311 19.02 2.66 -11.19
CA ASP A 311 20.11 2.95 -12.09
C ASP A 311 21.40 3.32 -11.34
N GLY A 312 22.55 2.89 -11.83
CA GLY A 312 23.85 3.15 -11.21
C GLY A 312 24.31 4.59 -11.31
N ASP A 313 23.64 5.42 -12.11
CA ASP A 313 23.98 6.82 -12.32
C ASP A 313 23.61 7.74 -11.14
N LYS A 314 23.98 9.02 -11.24
CA LYS A 314 23.70 10.00 -10.19
C LYS A 314 22.19 10.22 -9.94
N ALA A 315 21.35 10.09 -10.98
CA ALA A 315 19.92 10.25 -10.85
C ALA A 315 19.30 9.09 -10.07
N GLY A 316 19.68 7.85 -10.39
CA GLY A 316 19.26 6.65 -9.66
C GLY A 316 19.76 6.66 -8.22
N GLN A 317 21.00 7.10 -7.94
CA GLN A 317 21.50 7.25 -6.57
C GLN A 317 20.68 8.26 -5.75
N ASN A 318 20.29 9.38 -6.34
CA ASN A 318 19.38 10.34 -5.69
C ASN A 318 17.97 9.78 -5.50
N ALA A 319 17.49 8.96 -6.42
CA ALA A 319 16.21 8.28 -6.28
C ALA A 319 16.22 7.24 -5.14
N ILE A 320 17.33 6.50 -4.95
CA ILE A 320 17.54 5.62 -3.79
C ILE A 320 17.46 6.44 -2.50
N ALA A 321 18.21 7.53 -2.38
CA ALA A 321 18.23 8.38 -1.19
C ALA A 321 16.82 8.85 -0.79
N LYS A 322 16.02 9.35 -1.76
CA LYS A 322 14.63 9.76 -1.52
C LYS A 322 13.72 8.59 -1.15
N SER A 323 13.94 7.41 -1.74
CA SER A 323 13.14 6.22 -1.44
C SER A 323 13.38 5.72 -0.03
N LEU A 324 14.62 5.79 0.48
CA LEU A 324 14.96 5.42 1.85
C LEU A 324 14.22 6.24 2.91
N GLU A 325 13.91 7.50 2.63
CA GLU A 325 13.10 8.35 3.54
C GLU A 325 11.68 7.79 3.74
N LEU A 326 11.10 7.18 2.69
CA LEU A 326 9.76 6.60 2.73
C LEU A 326 9.75 5.16 3.26
N LEU A 327 10.89 4.48 3.26
CA LEU A 327 11.02 3.05 3.56
C LEU A 327 11.54 2.78 4.99
N SER A 328 11.41 3.73 5.90
CA SER A 328 11.92 3.64 7.28
C SER A 328 11.42 2.41 8.06
N ASP A 329 10.25 1.86 7.71
CA ASP A 329 9.63 0.70 8.36
C ASP A 329 10.02 -0.64 7.71
N PHE A 330 10.87 -0.61 6.68
CA PHE A 330 11.31 -1.78 5.95
C PHE A 330 12.77 -2.13 6.26
N GLN A 331 13.09 -3.41 6.08
CA GLN A 331 14.46 -3.83 5.89
C GLN A 331 14.83 -3.55 4.44
N VAL A 332 15.80 -2.66 4.20
CA VAL A 332 16.19 -2.26 2.84
C VAL A 332 17.61 -2.72 2.57
N ASP A 333 17.75 -3.50 1.51
CA ASP A 333 19.04 -3.78 0.87
C ASP A 333 19.12 -2.96 -0.43
N ILE A 334 20.32 -2.60 -0.85
CA ILE A 334 20.55 -1.82 -2.07
C ILE A 334 21.54 -2.57 -2.94
N VAL A 335 21.20 -2.76 -4.21
CA VAL A 335 22.13 -3.29 -5.21
C VAL A 335 22.66 -2.13 -6.04
N LYS A 336 23.95 -1.92 -5.98
CA LYS A 336 24.64 -0.91 -6.80
C LYS A 336 25.02 -1.51 -8.15
N ILE A 337 24.38 -1.06 -9.22
CA ILE A 337 24.74 -1.44 -10.57
C ILE A 337 26.06 -0.78 -10.97
N PRO A 338 27.08 -1.53 -11.46
CA PRO A 338 28.37 -0.96 -11.85
C PRO A 338 28.29 -0.03 -13.05
N ASP A 339 29.33 0.79 -13.24
CA ASP A 339 29.60 1.59 -14.44
C ASP A 339 28.47 2.53 -14.86
N ASN A 340 27.68 3.02 -13.90
CA ASN A 340 26.51 3.88 -14.12
C ASN A 340 25.46 3.30 -15.07
N MET A 341 25.40 1.99 -15.21
CA MET A 341 24.42 1.28 -16.03
C MET A 341 23.09 1.11 -15.32
N ASP A 342 22.03 0.88 -16.09
CA ASP A 342 20.79 0.28 -15.59
C ASP A 342 20.88 -1.27 -15.59
N PRO A 343 19.96 -1.99 -14.91
CA PRO A 343 19.95 -3.47 -14.89
C PRO A 343 19.87 -4.12 -16.29
N ASP A 344 19.10 -3.53 -17.21
CA ASP A 344 18.98 -4.01 -18.60
C ASP A 344 20.30 -3.84 -19.37
N GLU A 345 20.97 -2.70 -19.25
CA GLU A 345 22.28 -2.45 -19.85
C GLU A 345 23.35 -3.37 -19.31
N TYR A 346 23.33 -3.62 -17.98
CA TYR A 346 24.26 -4.58 -17.36
C TYR A 346 24.04 -5.99 -17.91
N LEU A 347 22.78 -6.43 -18.01
CA LEU A 347 22.45 -7.73 -18.59
C LEU A 347 22.93 -7.86 -20.04
N GLN A 348 22.76 -6.81 -20.88
CA GLN A 348 23.17 -6.83 -22.28
C GLN A 348 24.68 -6.90 -22.46
N LYS A 349 25.46 -6.33 -21.53
CA LYS A 349 26.92 -6.36 -21.56
C LYS A 349 27.52 -7.63 -20.92
N THR A 350 26.74 -8.35 -20.12
CA THR A 350 27.21 -9.52 -19.37
C THR A 350 26.38 -10.77 -19.68
N SER A 351 25.70 -11.35 -18.69
CA SER A 351 24.80 -12.49 -18.84
C SER A 351 23.71 -12.51 -17.77
N GLU A 352 22.69 -13.36 -17.97
CA GLU A 352 21.61 -13.57 -16.99
C GLU A 352 22.16 -14.08 -15.64
N GLU A 353 23.15 -14.97 -15.67
CA GLU A 353 23.83 -15.47 -14.48
C GLU A 353 24.62 -14.38 -13.75
N ALA A 354 25.29 -13.48 -14.48
CA ALA A 354 26.04 -12.38 -13.89
C ALA A 354 25.11 -11.37 -13.20
N LEU A 355 24.01 -11.02 -13.85
CA LEU A 355 22.99 -10.17 -13.25
C LEU A 355 22.36 -10.85 -12.02
N GLY A 356 22.01 -12.14 -12.11
CA GLY A 356 21.45 -12.88 -10.98
C GLY A 356 22.39 -12.90 -9.76
N LYS A 357 23.70 -13.11 -9.98
CA LYS A 357 24.72 -13.01 -8.92
C LYS A 357 24.81 -11.60 -8.35
N LEU A 358 24.84 -10.57 -9.19
CA LEU A 358 24.89 -9.19 -8.76
C LEU A 358 23.72 -8.84 -7.84
N LEU A 359 22.50 -9.25 -8.22
CA LEU A 359 21.27 -8.99 -7.44
C LEU A 359 21.26 -9.66 -6.06
N VAL A 360 21.99 -10.74 -5.88
CA VAL A 360 22.04 -11.50 -4.61
C VAL A 360 23.27 -11.17 -3.78
N GLU A 361 24.46 -11.15 -4.41
CA GLU A 361 25.74 -11.12 -3.71
C GLU A 361 26.27 -9.70 -3.47
N SER A 362 25.84 -8.70 -4.26
CA SER A 362 26.36 -7.33 -4.21
C SER A 362 25.45 -6.37 -3.46
N ARG A 363 24.71 -6.89 -2.47
CA ARG A 363 23.82 -6.08 -1.64
C ARG A 363 24.58 -5.35 -0.56
N ILE A 364 24.28 -4.09 -0.39
CA ILE A 364 24.75 -3.25 0.71
C ILE A 364 23.54 -2.80 1.55
N SER A 365 23.79 -2.48 2.82
CA SER A 365 22.76 -1.91 3.69
C SER A 365 22.50 -0.43 3.34
N ASP A 366 21.37 0.11 3.82
CA ASP A 366 21.07 1.52 3.79
C ASP A 366 22.15 2.37 4.45
N VAL A 367 22.71 1.91 5.55
CA VAL A 367 23.83 2.60 6.25
C VAL A 367 25.08 2.65 5.37
N GLU A 368 25.46 1.55 4.72
CA GLU A 368 26.60 1.52 3.79
C GLU A 368 26.38 2.42 2.58
N PHE A 369 25.16 2.48 2.08
CA PHE A 369 24.79 3.42 1.03
C PHE A 369 25.04 4.87 1.47
N TRP A 370 24.53 5.24 2.66
CA TRP A 370 24.70 6.60 3.18
C TRP A 370 26.17 6.95 3.48
N ILE A 371 26.97 6.00 3.96
CA ILE A 371 28.43 6.18 4.14
C ILE A 371 29.08 6.62 2.82
N GLY A 372 28.70 6.00 1.71
CA GLY A 372 29.23 6.36 0.39
C GLY A 372 28.63 7.65 -0.17
N GLN A 373 27.33 7.86 -0.01
CA GLN A 373 26.58 8.96 -0.63
C GLN A 373 26.88 10.32 0.04
N LEU A 374 27.06 10.34 1.35
CA LEU A 374 27.33 11.55 2.12
C LEU A 374 28.83 11.90 2.19
N LYS A 375 29.71 11.00 1.72
CA LYS A 375 31.14 11.25 1.74
C LYS A 375 31.49 12.55 1.02
N PRO A 376 32.20 13.49 1.69
CA PRO A 376 32.61 14.74 1.06
C PRO A 376 33.56 14.49 -0.13
N ALA A 377 33.41 15.27 -1.18
CA ALA A 377 34.28 15.19 -2.35
C ALA A 377 35.74 15.57 -2.04
N ASN A 378 35.93 16.45 -1.06
CA ASN A 378 37.25 16.83 -0.54
C ASN A 378 37.34 16.45 0.94
N VAL A 379 38.10 15.42 1.23
CA VAL A 379 38.36 14.91 2.58
C VAL A 379 39.47 15.64 3.32
N ASP A 380 40.17 16.61 2.67
CA ASP A 380 41.19 17.47 3.34
C ASP A 380 40.55 18.70 4.03
N ASN A 381 39.23 18.76 4.11
CA ASN A 381 38.50 19.84 4.76
C ASN A 381 37.86 19.37 6.06
N LEU A 382 38.50 19.66 7.18
CA LEU A 382 38.05 19.29 8.51
C LEU A 382 36.58 19.65 8.82
N GLN A 383 36.10 20.81 8.34
CA GLN A 383 34.69 21.19 8.55
C GLN A 383 33.72 20.27 7.78
N ALA A 384 34.09 19.85 6.57
CA ALA A 384 33.30 18.91 5.78
C ALA A 384 33.33 17.50 6.42
N GLU A 385 34.46 17.09 6.96
CA GLU A 385 34.59 15.83 7.71
C GLU A 385 33.74 15.83 8.98
N ILE A 386 33.80 16.90 9.79
CA ILE A 386 32.95 17.04 10.98
C ILE A 386 31.47 16.92 10.61
N ALA A 387 31.02 17.69 9.62
CA ALA A 387 29.63 17.65 9.16
C ALA A 387 29.21 16.24 8.66
N TYR A 388 30.11 15.54 7.98
CA TYR A 388 29.89 14.17 7.53
C TYR A 388 29.78 13.20 8.72
N VAL A 389 30.70 13.25 9.70
CA VAL A 389 30.67 12.41 10.90
C VAL A 389 29.39 12.63 11.70
N GLU A 390 28.95 13.88 11.89
CA GLU A 390 27.71 14.20 12.60
C GLU A 390 26.47 13.66 11.88
N GLN A 391 26.42 13.73 10.54
CA GLN A 391 25.30 13.21 9.78
C GLN A 391 25.27 11.67 9.79
N ILE A 392 26.41 11.02 9.55
CA ILE A 392 26.47 9.57 9.48
C ILE A 392 26.29 8.91 10.83
N ALA A 393 26.74 9.55 11.91
CA ALA A 393 26.54 9.09 13.28
C ALA A 393 25.05 8.91 13.62
N LYS A 394 24.19 9.84 13.18
CA LYS A 394 22.74 9.75 13.34
C LYS A 394 22.13 8.53 12.63
N ILE A 395 22.71 8.16 11.49
CA ILE A 395 22.26 7.02 10.71
C ILE A 395 22.73 5.72 11.34
N ILE A 396 24.02 5.63 11.70
CA ILE A 396 24.61 4.45 12.35
C ILE A 396 23.92 4.17 13.69
N ALA A 397 23.62 5.20 14.48
CA ALA A 397 22.98 5.05 15.79
C ALA A 397 21.60 4.39 15.74
N LYS A 398 20.89 4.47 14.60
CA LYS A 398 19.59 3.82 14.37
C LYS A 398 19.69 2.32 14.08
N SER A 399 20.86 1.82 13.67
CA SER A 399 21.04 0.39 13.38
C SER A 399 20.84 -0.45 14.64
N PRO A 400 20.04 -1.53 14.61
CA PRO A 400 19.76 -2.34 15.80
C PRO A 400 20.92 -3.24 16.23
N SER A 401 21.89 -3.49 15.36
CA SER A 401 23.02 -4.38 15.60
C SER A 401 24.26 -3.62 16.01
N VAL A 402 24.73 -3.79 17.26
CA VAL A 402 25.98 -3.18 17.76
C VAL A 402 27.19 -3.64 16.95
N THR A 403 27.23 -4.92 16.55
CA THR A 403 28.32 -5.45 15.72
C THR A 403 28.37 -4.77 14.36
N ALA A 404 27.21 -4.57 13.72
CA ALA A 404 27.14 -3.83 12.46
C ALA A 404 27.57 -2.38 12.64
N GLN A 405 27.14 -1.72 13.72
CA GLN A 405 27.55 -0.34 14.02
C GLN A 405 29.06 -0.21 14.13
N ASN A 406 29.73 -1.13 14.84
CA ASN A 406 31.20 -1.10 14.97
C ASN A 406 31.88 -1.27 13.59
N SER A 407 31.35 -2.12 12.73
CA SER A 407 31.85 -2.26 11.36
C SER A 407 31.66 -0.98 10.54
N TYR A 408 30.52 -0.30 10.67
CA TYR A 408 30.28 0.98 10.00
C TYR A 408 31.16 2.10 10.54
N ILE A 409 31.37 2.16 11.85
CA ILE A 409 32.27 3.13 12.50
C ILE A 409 33.71 2.95 11.95
N SER A 410 34.20 1.70 11.87
CA SER A 410 35.50 1.41 11.27
C SER A 410 35.59 1.88 9.83
N LYS A 411 34.57 1.56 9.00
CA LYS A 411 34.51 2.01 7.61
C LYS A 411 34.53 3.53 7.47
N VAL A 412 33.85 4.26 8.36
CA VAL A 412 33.84 5.74 8.33
C VAL A 412 35.21 6.28 8.72
N ALA A 413 35.84 5.76 9.78
CA ALA A 413 37.17 6.15 10.19
C ALA A 413 38.24 5.90 9.11
N ASP A 414 38.16 4.74 8.41
CA ASP A 414 39.07 4.41 7.31
C ASP A 414 38.94 5.35 6.09
N LEU A 415 37.85 6.08 5.99
CA LEU A 415 37.59 7.03 4.89
C LEU A 415 38.08 8.46 5.19
N LEU A 416 38.40 8.78 6.45
CA LEU A 416 38.68 10.13 6.91
C LEU A 416 40.09 10.21 7.48
N PRO A 417 40.97 11.15 7.02
CA PRO A 417 42.33 11.28 7.54
C PRO A 417 42.40 11.82 8.97
N ASP A 418 41.46 12.68 9.37
CA ASP A 418 41.50 13.42 10.63
C ASP A 418 40.65 12.79 11.76
N PHE A 419 39.99 11.64 11.49
CA PHE A 419 39.13 10.95 12.45
C PHE A 419 39.57 9.50 12.68
N ASP A 420 39.73 9.12 13.93
CA ASP A 420 39.96 7.75 14.32
C ASP A 420 38.64 7.03 14.73
N PHE A 421 38.72 5.72 14.95
CA PHE A 421 37.59 4.91 15.39
C PHE A 421 36.89 5.46 16.63
N PHE A 422 37.67 5.92 17.64
CA PHE A 422 37.09 6.38 18.90
C PHE A 422 36.33 7.69 18.76
N GLN A 423 36.79 8.59 17.91
CA GLN A 423 36.13 9.87 17.66
C GLN A 423 34.77 9.66 16.94
N VAL A 424 34.74 8.77 15.95
CA VAL A 424 33.48 8.39 15.26
C VAL A 424 32.55 7.64 16.22
N GLU A 425 33.07 6.70 17.02
CA GLU A 425 32.30 5.97 18.03
C GLU A 425 31.68 6.92 19.05
N GLN A 426 32.43 7.93 19.51
CA GLN A 426 31.95 8.92 20.46
C GLN A 426 30.76 9.74 19.87
N ALA A 427 30.86 10.12 18.60
CA ALA A 427 29.74 10.78 17.90
C ALA A 427 28.50 9.88 17.83
N VAL A 428 28.66 8.61 17.49
CA VAL A 428 27.56 7.63 17.44
C VAL A 428 26.93 7.41 18.81
N ASN A 429 27.75 7.30 19.86
CA ASN A 429 27.31 7.12 21.25
C ASN A 429 26.52 8.35 21.76
N ASN A 430 26.95 9.56 21.42
CA ASN A 430 26.22 10.79 21.75
C ASN A 430 24.83 10.81 21.12
N GLU A 431 24.71 10.39 19.85
CA GLU A 431 23.42 10.28 19.17
C GLU A 431 22.52 9.20 19.81
N ARG A 432 23.09 8.06 20.22
CA ARG A 432 22.33 7.01 20.96
C ARG A 432 21.78 7.53 22.28
N LEU A 433 22.57 8.28 23.03
CA LEU A 433 22.16 8.90 24.30
C LEU A 433 21.03 9.90 24.05
N THR A 434 21.15 10.72 23.00
CA THR A 434 20.13 11.69 22.60
C THR A 434 18.81 10.99 22.24
N MET A 435 18.84 9.92 21.44
CA MET A 435 17.66 9.12 21.08
C MET A 435 17.01 8.47 22.31
N ARG A 436 17.82 7.92 23.22
CA ARG A 436 17.32 7.30 24.46
C ARG A 436 16.65 8.34 25.36
N ASN A 437 17.24 9.52 25.50
CA ASN A 437 16.67 10.62 26.30
C ASN A 437 15.36 11.13 25.70
N GLN A 438 15.27 11.23 24.37
CA GLN A 438 14.03 11.60 23.67
C GLN A 438 12.92 10.53 23.86
N GLN A 439 13.26 9.25 23.78
CA GLN A 439 12.32 8.17 24.05
C GLN A 439 11.84 8.17 25.51
N THR A 440 12.75 8.42 26.45
CA THR A 440 12.41 8.50 27.88
C THR A 440 11.54 9.72 28.17
N ALA A 441 11.83 10.86 27.55
CA ALA A 441 11.01 12.07 27.66
C ALA A 441 9.61 11.89 27.06
N GLN A 442 9.49 11.19 25.94
CA GLN A 442 8.18 10.84 25.33
C GLN A 442 7.38 9.87 26.20
N LEU A 443 8.06 8.89 26.84
CA LEU A 443 7.43 7.96 27.78
C LEU A 443 7.00 8.65 29.08
N SER A 444 7.80 9.59 29.59
CA SER A 444 7.46 10.36 30.80
C SER A 444 6.35 11.40 30.54
N ALA A 445 6.30 12.00 29.35
CA ALA A 445 5.18 12.88 28.95
C ALA A 445 3.87 12.10 28.78
N ALA A 446 3.96 10.81 28.36
CA ALA A 446 2.79 9.93 28.29
C ALA A 446 2.33 9.41 29.66
N SER A 447 3.21 9.37 30.67
CA SER A 447 2.90 8.89 32.03
C SER A 447 2.36 9.97 32.98
N ASN A 448 2.56 11.25 32.69
CA ASN A 448 2.06 12.35 33.53
C ASN A 448 0.57 12.68 33.33
N GLY A 449 -0.15 11.88 32.54
CA GLY A 449 -1.60 12.00 32.34
C GLY A 449 -2.45 10.95 33.10
N ALA A 450 -1.87 10.15 34.00
CA ALA A 450 -2.63 9.17 34.76
C ALA A 450 -2.78 9.58 36.22
N TYR A 451 -4.00 9.87 36.62
CA TYR A 451 -4.43 10.14 37.98
C TYR A 451 -4.10 8.95 38.91
N GLU A 452 -3.57 9.29 40.09
CA GLU A 452 -3.42 8.39 41.23
C GLU A 452 -4.79 7.86 41.72
N SER A 453 -4.93 6.54 41.78
CA SER A 453 -5.83 5.91 42.73
C SER A 453 -5.12 4.75 43.42
N SER A 454 -4.88 4.95 44.69
CA SER A 454 -4.27 4.04 45.64
C SER A 454 -5.23 2.90 46.03
N ALA A 455 -4.81 1.65 45.76
CA ALA A 455 -5.20 0.47 46.55
C ALA A 455 -4.11 -0.60 46.46
N PRO A 456 -3.75 -1.28 47.56
CA PRO A 456 -2.57 -2.13 47.64
C PRO A 456 -2.87 -3.60 47.31
N GLY A 457 -1.95 -4.20 46.57
CA GLY A 457 -1.69 -5.64 46.61
C GLY A 457 -2.14 -6.45 45.41
N PHE A 458 -1.28 -6.54 44.38
CA PHE A 458 -0.91 -7.82 43.75
C PHE A 458 0.28 -7.60 42.82
N ARG A 459 1.44 -8.16 43.16
CA ARG A 459 2.64 -8.15 42.31
C ARG A 459 2.53 -9.25 41.28
N GLY A 460 2.44 -8.84 40.00
CA GLY A 460 2.47 -9.75 38.87
C GLY A 460 2.12 -8.97 37.58
N THR A 461 3.06 -8.10 37.09
CA THR A 461 2.83 -7.34 35.85
C THR A 461 3.10 -8.22 34.64
N VAL A 462 2.05 -8.79 34.07
CA VAL A 462 2.03 -9.20 32.67
C VAL A 462 1.84 -7.90 31.85
N LYS A 463 2.89 -7.45 31.16
CA LYS A 463 2.77 -6.37 30.18
C LYS A 463 1.98 -6.90 28.98
N LEU A 464 0.71 -6.55 28.89
CA LEU A 464 -0.05 -6.64 27.65
C LEU A 464 0.57 -5.72 26.58
N PRO A 465 0.69 -6.16 25.31
CA PRO A 465 1.09 -5.29 24.24
C PRO A 465 0.09 -4.13 24.12
N SER A 466 0.60 -2.90 23.99
CA SER A 466 -0.21 -1.70 23.86
C SER A 466 -1.03 -1.77 22.55
N THR A 467 -2.34 -1.89 22.69
CA THR A 467 -3.28 -1.69 21.58
C THR A 467 -3.07 -0.30 20.95
N PRO A 468 -3.15 -0.15 19.62
CA PRO A 468 -3.18 1.16 19.00
C PRO A 468 -4.33 1.96 19.64
N LYS A 469 -4.01 3.12 20.22
CA LYS A 469 -5.00 3.95 20.91
C LYS A 469 -6.01 4.47 19.89
N ILE A 470 -7.21 3.92 19.89
CA ILE A 470 -8.35 4.45 19.16
C ILE A 470 -8.57 5.87 19.65
N THR A 471 -8.60 6.86 18.74
CA THR A 471 -8.86 8.26 19.10
C THR A 471 -10.24 8.40 19.73
N GLY A 472 -10.42 9.40 20.60
CA GLY A 472 -11.73 9.65 21.23
C GLY A 472 -12.85 9.87 20.20
N LEU A 473 -12.54 10.57 19.10
CA LEU A 473 -13.47 10.74 17.97
C LEU A 473 -13.84 9.39 17.34
N ARG A 474 -12.87 8.57 16.98
CA ARG A 474 -13.12 7.24 16.37
C ARG A 474 -14.00 6.37 17.25
N ARG A 475 -13.77 6.40 18.57
CA ARG A 475 -14.58 5.63 19.52
C ARG A 475 -16.02 6.14 19.58
N ALA A 476 -16.23 7.46 19.62
CA ALA A 476 -17.57 8.04 19.60
C ALA A 476 -18.31 7.69 18.30
N GLU A 477 -17.62 7.73 17.16
CA GLU A 477 -18.17 7.34 15.86
C GLU A 477 -18.49 5.83 15.79
N ASN A 478 -17.64 4.96 16.32
CA ASN A 478 -17.93 3.53 16.42
C ASN A 478 -19.19 3.27 17.25
N GLN A 479 -19.32 3.92 18.41
CA GLN A 479 -20.48 3.78 19.27
C GLN A 479 -21.77 4.24 18.60
N LEU A 480 -21.72 5.38 17.91
CA LEU A 480 -22.86 5.92 17.18
C LEU A 480 -23.29 4.99 16.04
N PHE A 481 -22.31 4.52 15.25
CA PHE A 481 -22.57 3.59 14.17
C PHE A 481 -23.10 2.24 14.68
N HIS A 482 -22.59 1.73 15.81
CA HIS A 482 -23.11 0.54 16.47
C HIS A 482 -24.59 0.69 16.83
N ARG A 483 -25.01 1.88 17.34
CA ARG A 483 -26.41 2.16 17.64
C ARG A 483 -27.28 2.19 16.38
N MET A 484 -26.79 2.74 15.26
CA MET A 484 -27.49 2.72 13.97
C MET A 484 -27.66 1.32 13.40
N LEU A 485 -26.65 0.43 13.56
CA LEU A 485 -26.73 -0.97 13.12
C LEU A 485 -27.81 -1.76 13.86
N ASN A 486 -27.93 -1.53 15.17
CA ASN A 486 -28.77 -2.37 16.04
C ASN A 486 -30.17 -1.80 16.30
N HIS A 487 -30.38 -0.51 15.98
CA HIS A 487 -31.64 0.18 16.27
C HIS A 487 -32.15 0.96 15.03
N PRO A 488 -33.08 0.37 14.26
CA PRO A 488 -33.61 0.99 13.03
C PRO A 488 -34.20 2.41 13.22
N MET A 489 -34.75 2.70 14.41
CA MET A 489 -35.28 4.03 14.72
C MET A 489 -34.18 5.10 14.72
N ILE A 490 -33.01 4.77 15.27
CA ILE A 490 -31.85 5.69 15.27
C ILE A 490 -31.35 5.88 13.85
N LEU A 491 -31.19 4.79 13.08
CA LEU A 491 -30.80 4.89 11.69
C LEU A 491 -31.75 5.80 10.87
N ASN A 492 -33.04 5.65 11.06
CA ASN A 492 -34.05 6.46 10.36
C ASN A 492 -33.96 7.95 10.73
N ASP A 493 -33.70 8.28 11.99
CA ASP A 493 -33.49 9.65 12.42
C ASP A 493 -32.28 10.29 11.70
N TYR A 494 -31.15 9.57 11.64
CA TYR A 494 -29.94 10.05 10.95
C TYR A 494 -30.07 10.05 9.43
N ARG A 495 -30.90 9.20 8.84
CA ARG A 495 -31.24 9.23 7.40
C ARG A 495 -31.88 10.54 6.96
N MET A 496 -32.66 11.16 7.84
CA MET A 496 -33.37 12.41 7.58
C MET A 496 -32.50 13.65 7.77
N ARG A 497 -31.30 13.49 8.32
CA ARG A 497 -30.33 14.59 8.54
C ARG A 497 -29.43 14.72 7.32
N GLU A 498 -29.66 15.73 6.47
CA GLU A 498 -28.92 15.93 5.21
C GLU A 498 -27.44 16.26 5.42
N GLU A 499 -27.07 16.90 6.53
CA GLU A 499 -25.68 17.33 6.83
C GLU A 499 -24.87 16.33 7.67
N PHE A 500 -25.46 15.18 8.04
CA PHE A 500 -24.76 14.22 8.88
C PHE A 500 -23.85 13.31 8.04
N PHE A 501 -22.59 13.22 8.43
CA PHE A 501 -21.59 12.28 7.89
C PHE A 501 -20.57 11.87 8.96
N PHE A 502 -19.93 10.72 8.78
CA PHE A 502 -18.82 10.28 9.62
C PHE A 502 -17.50 10.87 9.11
N GLN A 503 -16.66 11.37 10.02
CA GLN A 503 -15.31 11.85 9.66
C GLN A 503 -14.34 10.71 9.33
N THR A 504 -14.61 9.52 9.86
CA THR A 504 -13.86 8.32 9.57
C THR A 504 -14.29 7.77 8.20
N PRO A 505 -13.42 7.76 7.17
CA PRO A 505 -13.81 7.38 5.80
C PRO A 505 -14.43 5.99 5.71
N GLU A 506 -13.89 5.03 6.47
CA GLU A 506 -14.38 3.66 6.46
C GLU A 506 -15.79 3.53 7.08
N LEU A 507 -16.09 4.35 8.10
CA LEU A 507 -17.43 4.39 8.70
C LEU A 507 -18.43 5.12 7.80
N GLU A 508 -17.97 6.13 7.08
CA GLU A 508 -18.81 6.84 6.11
C GLU A 508 -19.21 5.94 4.95
N GLU A 509 -18.28 5.13 4.44
CA GLU A 509 -18.58 4.13 3.41
C GLU A 509 -19.59 3.09 3.91
N LEU A 510 -19.42 2.57 5.11
CA LEU A 510 -20.37 1.66 5.75
C LEU A 510 -21.74 2.32 5.99
N TYR A 511 -21.75 3.60 6.38
CA TYR A 511 -22.98 4.35 6.58
C TYR A 511 -23.77 4.57 5.30
N HIS A 512 -23.10 4.81 4.19
CA HIS A 512 -23.77 4.88 2.88
C HIS A 512 -24.49 3.57 2.53
N ILE A 513 -23.85 2.43 2.76
CA ILE A 513 -24.47 1.12 2.52
C ILE A 513 -25.65 0.91 3.47
N LEU A 514 -25.44 1.17 4.76
CA LEU A 514 -26.49 1.04 5.78
C LEU A 514 -27.68 1.98 5.52
N LYS A 515 -27.41 3.19 5.00
CA LYS A 515 -28.43 4.18 4.62
C LYS A 515 -29.25 3.72 3.44
N GLN A 516 -28.66 3.02 2.46
CA GLN A 516 -29.37 2.51 1.27
C GLN A 516 -30.14 1.24 1.58
N ASP A 517 -29.49 0.22 2.13
CA ASP A 517 -30.01 -1.14 2.22
C ASP A 517 -30.67 -1.44 3.57
N GLY A 518 -30.47 -0.59 4.59
CA GLY A 518 -30.99 -0.77 5.93
C GLY A 518 -30.25 -1.80 6.79
N GLN A 519 -29.35 -2.56 6.17
CA GLN A 519 -28.48 -3.56 6.81
C GLN A 519 -27.21 -3.76 5.99
N ILE A 520 -26.17 -4.29 6.63
CA ILE A 520 -24.92 -4.69 5.97
C ILE A 520 -24.85 -6.20 6.03
N ASP A 521 -25.09 -6.85 4.90
CA ASP A 521 -25.01 -8.32 4.80
C ASP A 521 -23.57 -8.80 4.51
N THR A 522 -23.33 -10.10 4.70
CA THR A 522 -22.00 -10.71 4.52
C THR A 522 -21.49 -10.55 3.09
N VAL A 523 -22.37 -10.55 2.09
CA VAL A 523 -21.99 -10.41 0.68
C VAL A 523 -21.58 -8.98 0.38
N ALA A 524 -22.34 -7.99 0.85
CA ALA A 524 -22.00 -6.58 0.73
C ALA A 524 -20.66 -6.30 1.41
N LEU A 525 -20.45 -6.85 2.63
CA LEU A 525 -19.20 -6.69 3.36
C LEU A 525 -18.00 -7.33 2.65
N SER A 526 -18.17 -8.49 2.01
CA SER A 526 -17.07 -9.24 1.36
C SER A 526 -16.44 -8.53 0.16
N VAL A 527 -17.15 -7.60 -0.48
CA VAL A 527 -16.65 -6.84 -1.65
C VAL A 527 -15.97 -5.53 -1.28
N LEU A 528 -16.06 -5.12 0.00
CA LEU A 528 -15.44 -3.89 0.50
C LEU A 528 -13.94 -4.06 0.75
N SER A 529 -13.23 -2.94 0.89
CA SER A 529 -11.81 -2.95 1.22
C SER A 529 -11.56 -3.59 2.60
N GLN A 530 -10.35 -4.08 2.82
CA GLN A 530 -9.99 -4.70 4.11
C GLN A 530 -10.08 -3.71 5.27
N GLU A 531 -9.78 -2.44 5.02
CA GLU A 531 -9.86 -1.36 5.99
C GLU A 531 -11.32 -1.14 6.44
N VAL A 532 -12.26 -1.13 5.50
CA VAL A 532 -13.70 -0.97 5.76
C VAL A 532 -14.27 -2.19 6.48
N GLN A 533 -13.89 -3.40 6.06
CA GLN A 533 -14.27 -4.63 6.77
C GLN A 533 -13.75 -4.62 8.22
N THR A 534 -12.49 -4.22 8.43
CA THR A 534 -11.90 -4.11 9.77
C THR A 534 -12.65 -3.09 10.62
N ALA A 535 -13.04 -1.94 10.04
CA ALA A 535 -13.83 -0.93 10.73
C ALA A 535 -15.20 -1.45 11.17
N TYR A 536 -15.87 -2.22 10.31
CA TYR A 536 -17.14 -2.87 10.64
C TYR A 536 -17.03 -3.80 11.86
N TYR A 537 -16.01 -4.67 11.88
CA TYR A 537 -15.79 -5.58 13.01
C TYR A 537 -15.37 -4.84 14.29
N GLN A 538 -14.62 -3.74 14.20
CA GLN A 538 -14.29 -2.87 15.34
C GLN A 538 -15.55 -2.22 15.93
N VAL A 539 -16.53 -1.85 15.11
CA VAL A 539 -17.83 -1.37 15.59
C VAL A 539 -18.56 -2.48 16.37
N LEU A 540 -18.54 -3.71 15.86
CA LEU A 540 -19.17 -4.85 16.54
C LEU A 540 -18.49 -5.21 17.87
N GLU A 541 -17.24 -4.81 18.10
CA GLU A 541 -16.53 -4.99 19.39
C GLU A 541 -17.02 -4.06 20.49
N GLU A 542 -17.67 -2.94 20.16
CA GLU A 542 -18.17 -2.00 21.17
C GLU A 542 -19.19 -2.70 22.10
N ILE A 543 -18.89 -2.64 23.40
CA ILE A 543 -19.77 -3.22 24.43
C ILE A 543 -20.68 -2.09 24.94
N LEU A 544 -21.89 -2.04 24.39
CA LEU A 544 -22.93 -1.10 24.80
C LEU A 544 -24.12 -1.88 25.40
N PRO A 545 -24.88 -1.27 26.33
CA PRO A 545 -26.10 -1.90 26.82
C PRO A 545 -27.06 -2.27 25.68
N PRO A 546 -27.80 -3.38 25.78
CA PRO A 546 -28.74 -3.78 24.71
C PRO A 546 -29.89 -2.79 24.55
N GLU A 547 -30.32 -2.13 25.63
CA GLU A 547 -31.30 -1.06 25.59
C GLU A 547 -30.60 0.27 25.33
N THR A 548 -31.19 1.12 24.49
CA THR A 548 -30.68 2.45 24.18
C THR A 548 -31.73 3.50 24.51
N SER A 549 -31.28 4.65 25.01
CA SER A 549 -32.13 5.83 25.21
C SER A 549 -31.71 6.96 24.27
N LEU A 550 -32.64 7.87 23.97
CA LEU A 550 -32.31 9.08 23.18
C LEU A 550 -31.23 9.91 23.87
N GLU A 551 -31.24 9.96 25.19
CA GLU A 551 -30.23 10.68 25.99
C GLU A 551 -28.84 10.09 25.83
N GLU A 552 -28.71 8.76 25.74
CA GLU A 552 -27.44 8.09 25.47
C GLU A 552 -26.90 8.45 24.08
N VAL A 553 -27.75 8.40 23.06
CA VAL A 553 -27.37 8.75 21.69
C VAL A 553 -26.94 10.21 21.59
N GLN A 554 -27.67 11.11 22.24
CA GLN A 554 -27.30 12.53 22.32
C GLN A 554 -25.95 12.73 23.02
N ALA A 555 -25.70 12.04 24.12
CA ALA A 555 -24.41 12.09 24.81
C ALA A 555 -23.24 11.54 23.98
N ILE A 556 -23.47 10.53 23.12
CA ILE A 556 -22.47 10.06 22.15
C ILE A 556 -22.20 11.12 21.07
N GLU A 557 -23.27 11.74 20.55
CA GLU A 557 -23.19 12.78 19.54
C GLU A 557 -22.49 14.04 20.07
N GLU A 558 -22.79 14.46 21.28
CA GLU A 558 -22.11 15.58 21.96
C GLU A 558 -20.62 15.32 22.13
N ARG A 559 -20.23 14.12 22.57
CA ARG A 559 -18.81 13.72 22.66
C ARG A 559 -18.13 13.77 21.29
N ARG A 560 -18.79 13.24 20.23
CA ARG A 560 -18.29 13.31 18.87
C ARG A 560 -18.06 14.77 18.45
N ASN A 561 -19.05 15.63 18.65
CA ASN A 561 -18.99 17.04 18.27
C ASN A 561 -17.93 17.81 19.07
N HIS A 562 -17.71 17.45 20.34
CA HIS A 562 -16.60 17.99 21.13
C HIS A 562 -15.23 17.66 20.51
N PHE A 563 -15.00 16.38 20.13
CA PHE A 563 -13.73 15.99 19.48
C PHE A 563 -13.55 16.64 18.11
N LEU A 564 -14.61 16.86 17.35
CA LEU A 564 -14.56 17.56 16.07
C LEU A 564 -14.12 19.02 16.27
N ARG A 565 -14.74 19.73 17.23
CA ARG A 565 -14.35 21.10 17.57
C ARG A 565 -12.89 21.18 18.04
N GLU A 566 -12.44 20.21 18.83
CA GLU A 566 -11.03 20.15 19.26
C GLU A 566 -10.07 19.93 18.09
N GLN A 567 -10.42 19.08 17.11
CA GLN A 567 -9.62 18.89 15.90
C GLN A 567 -9.55 20.15 15.05
N ASP A 568 -10.68 20.80 14.82
CA ASP A 568 -10.74 22.05 14.05
C ASP A 568 -9.92 23.15 14.73
N PHE A 569 -10.02 23.28 16.05
CA PHE A 569 -9.20 24.20 16.83
C PHE A 569 -7.69 23.93 16.66
N ARG A 570 -7.27 22.66 16.73
CA ARG A 570 -5.87 22.27 16.53
C ARG A 570 -5.41 22.58 15.11
N ARG A 571 -6.26 22.35 14.11
CA ARG A 571 -5.97 22.62 12.69
C ARG A 571 -5.82 24.12 12.44
N GLN A 572 -6.73 24.92 12.93
CA GLN A 572 -6.68 26.38 12.84
C GLN A 572 -5.46 26.95 13.58
N SER A 573 -5.18 26.46 14.78
CA SER A 573 -3.98 26.84 15.57
C SER A 573 -2.68 26.54 14.82
N LYS A 574 -2.63 25.43 14.08
CA LYS A 574 -1.46 25.06 13.26
C LYS A 574 -1.32 25.99 12.05
N GLN A 575 -2.43 26.27 11.34
CA GLN A 575 -2.45 27.21 10.20
C GLN A 575 -2.00 28.61 10.59
N ILE A 576 -2.45 29.11 11.74
CA ILE A 576 -2.06 30.43 12.24
C ILE A 576 -0.56 30.46 12.58
N ARG A 577 -0.01 29.40 13.18
CA ARG A 577 1.44 29.31 13.42
C ARG A 577 2.26 29.27 12.12
N GLU A 578 1.75 28.59 11.11
CA GLU A 578 2.39 28.53 9.79
C GLU A 578 2.31 29.89 9.08
N SER A 579 1.21 30.62 9.15
CA SER A 579 1.03 31.95 8.58
C SER A 579 1.90 33.00 9.28
N SER A 580 2.03 32.95 10.60
CA SER A 580 2.89 33.87 11.36
C SER A 580 4.37 33.74 11.00
N ASN A 581 4.81 32.54 10.59
CA ASN A 581 6.17 32.31 10.10
C ASN A 581 6.43 32.90 8.70
N HIS A 582 5.40 33.32 7.96
CA HIS A 582 5.50 33.90 6.62
C HIS A 582 5.36 35.43 6.59
N GLY A 583 5.36 36.10 7.75
CA GLY A 583 5.57 37.55 7.87
C GLY A 583 4.33 38.42 7.98
N ASP A 584 3.12 37.87 8.07
CA ASP A 584 1.89 38.62 8.32
C ASP A 584 1.47 38.54 9.82
N VAL A 585 2.20 39.31 10.62
CA VAL A 585 2.09 39.26 12.09
C VAL A 585 0.74 39.83 12.59
N ASP A 586 0.21 40.86 11.94
CA ASP A 586 -1.03 41.54 12.38
C ASP A 586 -2.26 40.66 12.16
N ALA A 587 -2.36 40.01 10.99
CA ALA A 587 -3.42 39.03 10.71
C ALA A 587 -3.32 37.78 11.59
N ALA A 588 -2.10 37.34 11.95
CA ALA A 588 -1.88 36.21 12.85
C ALA A 588 -2.30 36.55 14.32
N VAL A 589 -2.11 37.78 14.77
CA VAL A 589 -2.54 38.22 16.10
C VAL A 589 -4.08 38.29 16.20
N GLU A 590 -4.74 38.80 15.16
CA GLU A 590 -6.20 38.88 15.11
C GLU A 590 -6.86 37.49 15.09
N ALA A 591 -6.29 36.58 14.29
CA ALA A 591 -6.73 35.20 14.23
C ALA A 591 -6.43 34.42 15.54
N LEU A 592 -5.34 34.74 16.24
CA LEU A 592 -5.02 34.13 17.55
C LEU A 592 -6.03 34.61 18.62
N GLN A 593 -6.46 35.88 18.58
CA GLN A 593 -7.45 36.40 19.47
C GLN A 593 -8.81 35.71 19.27
N MET A 594 -9.24 35.53 18.03
CA MET A 594 -10.45 34.77 17.70
C MET A 594 -10.40 33.31 18.20
N LEU A 595 -9.22 32.66 18.12
CA LEU A 595 -9.05 31.30 18.64
C LEU A 595 -9.11 31.27 20.19
N ILE A 596 -8.60 32.27 20.88
CA ILE A 596 -8.66 32.37 22.35
C ILE A 596 -10.12 32.53 22.79
N ASP A 597 -10.87 33.35 22.10
CA ASP A 597 -12.30 33.57 22.40
C ASP A 597 -13.12 32.28 22.12
N GLN A 598 -12.85 31.59 21.00
CA GLN A 598 -13.46 30.30 20.68
C GLN A 598 -13.14 29.22 21.74
N LYS A 599 -11.91 29.19 22.26
CA LYS A 599 -11.53 28.24 23.31
C LYS A 599 -12.27 28.50 24.61
N ARG A 600 -12.53 29.78 24.92
CA ARG A 600 -13.27 30.20 26.11
C ARG A 600 -14.75 29.80 26.07
N ASP A 601 -15.33 29.79 24.87
CA ASP A 601 -16.71 29.32 24.63
C ASP A 601 -16.83 27.78 24.61
N MET A 602 -15.71 27.06 24.58
CA MET A 602 -15.65 25.58 24.59
C MET A 602 -15.42 25.02 26.01
N GLU A 603 -14.88 25.79 26.95
CA GLU A 603 -14.73 25.47 28.37
C GLU A 603 -16.02 25.81 29.17
#